data_85861bdc905498ce0862227b36ef06b5
#
_entry.id   85861bdc905498ce0862227b36ef06b5
#
_cell.length_a   1.000
_cell.length_b   1.000
_cell.length_c   1.000
_cell.angle_alpha   90.00
_cell.angle_beta   90.00
_cell.angle_gamma   90.00
#
_symmetry.space_group_name_H-M   'P 1'
#
loop_
_entity.id
_entity.type
_entity.pdbx_description
1 polymer ?
#
loop_
_entity_poly.entity_id
_entity_poly.type
_entity_poly.pdbx_seq_one_letter_code
_entity_poly.pdbx_strand_id
1 'polypeptide(L)'
;MRHRVRGRKLNRTAAHREALRRNLVQSLIEHGEVRTTVPKAKEVRSFADKLVTLALDGRLAARQRAIALLNDRAIIPKEHREEYDKLSDAKRAKVLRSRSGRRYRASTTRPGVKFTAESVIHRLFADIGPRMKKRNEARNCAGGYTRIIKLAERRLGDAGPLAILQWVGVDDKPRPKGSDKTERKRRARAKYAVFAGKPIPRRGRRRAAKPAKAEAPTPSAPAPGDAPAAPEE
;
A
#
# COMPACT_ATOMS: atom_id res chain seq x y z
N MET A 1 -10.38 30.18 -10.79
CA MET A 1 -9.34 29.11 -10.73
C MET A 1 -9.52 28.26 -9.48
N ARG A 2 -9.21 26.94 -9.56
CA ARG A 2 -9.36 26.01 -8.42
C ARG A 2 -7.99 25.70 -7.81
N HIS A 3 -7.40 26.68 -7.13
CA HIS A 3 -6.13 26.48 -6.46
C HIS A 3 -6.28 25.60 -5.19
N ARG A 4 -5.37 24.65 -4.98
CA ARG A 4 -5.30 23.76 -3.80
C ARG A 4 -6.55 22.92 -3.53
N VAL A 5 -7.53 22.85 -4.43
CA VAL A 5 -8.70 21.98 -4.28
C VAL A 5 -8.30 20.55 -4.65
N ARG A 6 -8.23 19.68 -3.66
CA ARG A 6 -7.90 18.25 -3.82
C ARG A 6 -9.14 17.37 -3.63
N GLY A 7 -9.11 16.20 -4.23
CA GLY A 7 -10.14 15.18 -4.07
C GLY A 7 -11.24 15.24 -5.12
N ARG A 8 -11.96 14.13 -5.24
CA ARG A 8 -13.06 13.92 -6.19
C ARG A 8 -14.38 14.14 -5.47
N LYS A 9 -15.28 14.90 -6.08
CA LYS A 9 -16.63 15.13 -5.51
C LYS A 9 -17.48 13.85 -5.52
N LEU A 10 -17.35 12.98 -6.54
CA LEU A 10 -18.09 11.71 -6.69
C LEU A 10 -19.63 11.87 -6.62
N ASN A 11 -20.16 13.07 -6.93
CA ASN A 11 -21.57 13.44 -6.80
C ASN A 11 -22.13 13.13 -5.40
N ARG A 12 -21.33 13.42 -4.35
CA ARG A 12 -21.69 13.15 -2.94
C ARG A 12 -21.44 14.37 -2.07
N THR A 13 -22.21 14.51 -1.00
CA THR A 13 -21.95 15.51 0.06
C THR A 13 -20.62 15.22 0.76
N ALA A 14 -20.08 16.17 1.50
CA ALA A 14 -18.81 16.02 2.20
C ALA A 14 -18.83 14.84 3.19
N ALA A 15 -19.85 14.79 4.05
CA ALA A 15 -20.03 13.71 5.03
C ALA A 15 -20.15 12.32 4.37
N HIS A 16 -20.92 12.25 3.27
CA HIS A 16 -21.07 10.99 2.53
C HIS A 16 -19.77 10.54 1.85
N ARG A 17 -18.89 11.46 1.42
CA ARG A 17 -17.55 11.13 0.90
C ARG A 17 -16.62 10.60 2.00
N GLU A 18 -16.69 11.21 3.18
CA GLU A 18 -15.89 10.72 4.31
C GLU A 18 -16.32 9.32 4.74
N ALA A 19 -17.62 9.09 4.87
CA ALA A 19 -18.16 7.76 5.16
C ALA A 19 -17.73 6.73 4.09
N LEU A 20 -17.78 7.09 2.80
CA LEU A 20 -17.30 6.23 1.72
C LEU A 20 -15.82 5.87 1.89
N ARG A 21 -14.95 6.85 2.17
CA ARG A 21 -13.52 6.63 2.37
C ARG A 21 -13.27 5.71 3.57
N ARG A 22 -13.93 5.96 4.69
CA ARG A 22 -13.84 5.12 5.90
C ARG A 22 -14.25 3.69 5.63
N ASN A 23 -15.42 3.48 5.05
CA ASN A 23 -15.96 2.15 4.78
C ASN A 23 -15.08 1.35 3.81
N LEU A 24 -14.60 1.97 2.72
CA LEU A 24 -13.75 1.26 1.76
C LEU A 24 -12.37 0.90 2.35
N VAL A 25 -11.79 1.75 3.21
CA VAL A 25 -10.53 1.42 3.87
C VAL A 25 -10.71 0.38 4.96
N GLN A 26 -11.80 0.44 5.72
CA GLN A 26 -12.14 -0.61 6.70
C GLN A 26 -12.27 -1.97 5.99
N SER A 27 -12.99 -2.04 4.86
CA SER A 27 -13.09 -3.26 4.07
C SER A 27 -11.75 -3.70 3.47
N LEU A 28 -10.89 -2.75 3.09
CA LEU A 28 -9.54 -3.05 2.60
C LEU A 28 -8.65 -3.65 3.70
N ILE A 29 -8.77 -3.19 4.93
CA ILE A 29 -8.04 -3.75 6.08
C ILE A 29 -8.58 -5.15 6.41
N GLU A 30 -9.89 -5.34 6.34
CA GLU A 30 -10.55 -6.61 6.65
C GLU A 30 -10.26 -7.70 5.62
N HIS A 31 -10.35 -7.38 4.35
CA HIS A 31 -10.27 -8.38 3.26
C HIS A 31 -8.92 -8.39 2.52
N GLY A 32 -8.06 -7.38 2.74
CA GLY A 32 -6.79 -7.25 2.01
C GLY A 32 -6.94 -6.62 0.63
N GLU A 33 -8.09 -6.78 -0.02
CA GLU A 33 -8.43 -6.18 -1.31
C GLU A 33 -9.92 -5.78 -1.39
N VAL A 34 -10.23 -4.81 -2.25
CA VAL A 34 -11.60 -4.33 -2.45
C VAL A 34 -11.84 -4.06 -3.94
N ARG A 35 -12.89 -4.68 -4.48
CA ARG A 35 -13.38 -4.40 -5.84
C ARG A 35 -14.30 -3.18 -5.81
N THR A 36 -13.99 -2.16 -6.60
CA THR A 36 -14.76 -0.91 -6.67
C THR A 36 -14.54 -0.20 -8.02
N THR A 37 -15.19 0.94 -8.23
CA THR A 37 -14.95 1.72 -9.46
C THR A 37 -13.62 2.48 -9.40
N VAL A 38 -12.98 2.67 -10.55
CA VAL A 38 -11.68 3.37 -10.69
C VAL A 38 -11.66 4.74 -10.00
N PRO A 39 -12.69 5.63 -10.13
CA PRO A 39 -12.71 6.92 -9.43
C PRO A 39 -12.70 6.80 -7.91
N LYS A 40 -13.46 5.83 -7.35
CA LYS A 40 -13.50 5.57 -5.91
C LYS A 40 -12.16 5.03 -5.40
N ALA A 41 -11.56 4.06 -6.10
CA ALA A 41 -10.25 3.51 -5.76
C ALA A 41 -9.16 4.61 -5.74
N LYS A 42 -9.17 5.51 -6.72
CA LYS A 42 -8.23 6.65 -6.79
C LYS A 42 -8.39 7.63 -5.63
N GLU A 43 -9.62 7.87 -5.19
CA GLU A 43 -9.91 8.78 -4.06
C GLU A 43 -9.47 8.17 -2.73
N VAL A 44 -9.70 6.88 -2.54
CA VAL A 44 -9.42 6.18 -1.28
C VAL A 44 -7.92 5.92 -1.07
N ARG A 45 -7.16 5.77 -2.15
CA ARG A 45 -5.74 5.44 -2.13
C ARG A 45 -4.92 6.34 -1.18
N SER A 46 -5.04 7.66 -1.32
CA SER A 46 -4.27 8.62 -0.51
C SER A 46 -4.64 8.55 0.97
N PHE A 47 -5.90 8.25 1.26
CA PHE A 47 -6.38 8.08 2.63
C PHE A 47 -5.86 6.77 3.25
N ALA A 48 -5.84 5.68 2.51
CA ALA A 48 -5.26 4.40 2.93
C ALA A 48 -3.75 4.53 3.19
N ASP A 49 -3.01 5.14 2.26
CA ASP A 49 -1.56 5.36 2.42
C ASP A 49 -1.25 6.21 3.67
N LYS A 50 -2.06 7.23 3.99
CA LYS A 50 -1.92 8.03 5.21
C LYS A 50 -2.12 7.20 6.48
N LEU A 51 -3.09 6.29 6.52
CA LEU A 51 -3.34 5.43 7.67
C LEU A 51 -2.19 4.44 7.89
N VAL A 52 -1.61 3.91 6.82
CA VAL A 52 -0.41 3.06 6.92
C VAL A 52 0.78 3.85 7.47
N THR A 53 0.97 5.10 7.06
CA THR A 53 2.02 5.96 7.63
C THR A 53 1.85 6.15 9.15
N LEU A 54 0.60 6.34 9.62
CA LEU A 54 0.31 6.40 11.06
C LEU A 54 0.58 5.06 11.76
N ALA A 55 0.29 3.93 11.10
CA ALA A 55 0.57 2.60 11.65
C ALA A 55 2.07 2.32 11.77
N LEU A 56 2.89 2.83 10.84
CA LEU A 56 4.35 2.73 10.89
C LEU A 56 4.96 3.56 12.02
N ASP A 57 4.38 4.71 12.35
CA ASP A 57 4.81 5.54 13.47
C ASP A 57 4.59 4.84 14.83
N GLY A 58 3.51 4.06 14.98
CA GLY A 58 3.23 3.19 16.12
C GLY A 58 2.95 3.91 17.45
N ARG A 59 3.18 5.21 17.55
CA ARG A 59 2.98 5.99 18.78
C ARG A 59 1.51 6.07 19.20
N LEU A 60 1.24 6.29 20.47
CA LEU A 60 -0.13 6.44 21.00
C LEU A 60 -0.91 7.55 20.28
N ALA A 61 -0.27 8.69 20.04
CA ALA A 61 -0.88 9.81 19.31
C ALA A 61 -1.27 9.43 17.87
N ALA A 62 -0.42 8.67 17.17
CA ALA A 62 -0.73 8.15 15.83
C ALA A 62 -1.92 7.19 15.85
N ARG A 63 -2.01 6.33 16.87
CA ARG A 63 -3.13 5.42 17.08
C ARG A 63 -4.44 6.17 17.35
N GLN A 64 -4.42 7.15 18.24
CA GLN A 64 -5.59 8.01 18.51
C GLN A 64 -6.06 8.75 17.25
N ARG A 65 -5.11 9.28 16.47
CA ARG A 65 -5.41 9.93 15.20
C ARG A 65 -6.00 8.97 14.16
N ALA A 66 -5.51 7.73 14.09
CA ALA A 66 -6.06 6.72 13.20
C ALA A 66 -7.51 6.36 13.60
N ILE A 67 -7.81 6.25 14.90
CA ILE A 67 -9.17 6.02 15.44
C ILE A 67 -10.10 7.18 15.03
N ALA A 68 -9.67 8.42 15.22
CA ALA A 68 -10.46 9.60 14.86
C ALA A 68 -10.77 9.68 13.36
N LEU A 69 -9.80 9.31 12.51
CA LEU A 69 -9.94 9.34 11.05
C LEU A 69 -10.79 8.19 10.51
N LEU A 70 -10.57 6.97 11.00
CA LEU A 70 -11.15 5.76 10.42
C LEU A 70 -12.47 5.37 11.09
N ASN A 71 -12.68 5.71 12.33
CA ASN A 71 -13.63 5.12 13.26
C ASN A 71 -13.39 3.61 13.40
N ASP A 72 -13.43 3.11 14.61
CA ASP A 72 -13.15 1.69 14.80
C ASP A 72 -14.38 0.84 14.47
N ARG A 73 -14.15 -0.31 13.81
CA ARG A 73 -15.16 -1.31 13.50
C ARG A 73 -14.65 -2.69 13.92
N ALA A 74 -15.55 -3.51 14.44
CA ALA A 74 -15.24 -4.90 14.72
C ALA A 74 -15.13 -5.71 13.43
N ILE A 75 -14.15 -6.59 13.39
CA ILE A 75 -13.97 -7.63 12.37
C ILE A 75 -14.37 -8.95 13.00
N ILE A 76 -15.24 -9.69 12.35
CA ILE A 76 -15.65 -11.02 12.77
C ILE A 76 -14.75 -12.02 12.05
N PRO A 77 -13.99 -12.88 12.78
CA PRO A 77 -13.19 -13.93 12.17
C PRO A 77 -14.08 -14.84 11.31
N LYS A 78 -13.53 -15.36 10.22
CA LYS A 78 -14.28 -16.22 9.29
C LYS A 78 -14.83 -17.47 9.97
N GLU A 79 -14.05 -18.01 10.92
CA GLU A 79 -14.40 -19.21 11.70
C GLU A 79 -15.69 -19.03 12.54
N HIS A 80 -15.94 -17.83 13.03
CA HIS A 80 -17.11 -17.51 13.87
C HIS A 80 -18.24 -16.82 13.11
N ARG A 81 -18.15 -16.71 11.79
CA ARG A 81 -19.14 -15.98 11.01
C ARG A 81 -20.50 -16.64 11.02
N GLU A 82 -20.52 -17.97 10.92
CA GLU A 82 -21.76 -18.75 10.99
C GLU A 82 -22.45 -18.66 12.38
N GLU A 83 -21.64 -18.69 13.44
CA GLU A 83 -22.16 -18.50 14.80
C GLU A 83 -22.72 -17.07 15.01
N TYR A 84 -22.02 -16.08 14.45
CA TYR A 84 -22.48 -14.71 14.48
C TYR A 84 -23.80 -14.52 13.73
N ASP A 85 -23.96 -15.14 12.58
CA ASP A 85 -25.17 -15.03 11.76
C ASP A 85 -26.38 -15.70 12.43
N LYS A 86 -26.17 -16.66 13.32
CA LYS A 86 -27.23 -17.31 14.14
C LYS A 86 -27.65 -16.46 15.36
N LEU A 87 -26.89 -15.39 15.70
CA LEU A 87 -27.21 -14.53 16.83
C LEU A 87 -28.41 -13.63 16.52
N SER A 88 -29.25 -13.36 17.53
CA SER A 88 -30.30 -12.34 17.44
C SER A 88 -29.72 -10.95 17.21
N ASP A 89 -30.48 -10.03 16.59
CA ASP A 89 -30.01 -8.67 16.26
C ASP A 89 -29.53 -7.88 17.47
N ALA A 90 -30.18 -8.07 18.62
CA ALA A 90 -29.73 -7.47 19.88
C ALA A 90 -28.35 -7.98 20.33
N LYS A 91 -28.06 -9.27 20.14
CA LYS A 91 -26.74 -9.88 20.44
C LYS A 91 -25.69 -9.46 19.41
N ARG A 92 -26.05 -9.41 18.11
CA ARG A 92 -25.19 -8.88 17.04
C ARG A 92 -24.76 -7.46 17.32
N ALA A 93 -25.72 -6.59 17.67
CA ALA A 93 -25.45 -5.20 18.04
C ALA A 93 -24.51 -5.08 19.23
N LYS A 94 -24.59 -5.97 20.23
CA LYS A 94 -23.66 -6.00 21.38
C LYS A 94 -22.24 -6.43 20.98
N VAL A 95 -22.09 -7.36 20.06
CA VAL A 95 -20.78 -7.80 19.53
C VAL A 95 -20.09 -6.69 18.75
N LEU A 96 -20.83 -6.01 17.87
CA LEU A 96 -20.31 -4.96 17.01
C LEU A 96 -20.21 -3.58 17.68
N ARG A 97 -20.94 -3.36 18.77
CA ARG A 97 -21.03 -2.04 19.42
C ARG A 97 -19.78 -1.75 20.23
N SER A 98 -18.86 -1.05 19.59
CA SER A 98 -17.86 -0.27 20.32
C SER A 98 -18.39 1.14 20.54
N ARG A 99 -18.76 1.47 21.75
CA ARG A 99 -19.16 2.84 22.12
C ARG A 99 -18.02 3.85 22.06
N SER A 100 -16.78 3.42 21.96
CA SER A 100 -15.62 4.33 22.07
C SER A 100 -14.32 3.82 21.41
N GLY A 101 -14.36 2.86 20.48
CA GLY A 101 -13.13 2.33 19.84
C GLY A 101 -12.11 1.70 20.79
N ARG A 102 -12.38 1.67 22.07
CA ARG A 102 -11.46 1.24 23.12
C ARG A 102 -11.68 -0.20 23.60
N ARG A 103 -12.72 -0.89 23.16
CA ARG A 103 -13.25 -2.07 23.88
C ARG A 103 -12.98 -3.41 23.26
N TYR A 104 -12.25 -3.48 22.16
CA TYR A 104 -11.81 -4.76 21.64
C TYR A 104 -10.50 -5.16 22.31
N ARG A 105 -10.57 -5.51 23.59
CA ARG A 105 -9.49 -6.25 24.24
C ARG A 105 -9.73 -7.72 23.93
N ALA A 106 -8.71 -8.38 23.41
CA ALA A 106 -8.74 -9.81 23.10
C ALA A 106 -9.15 -10.72 24.28
N SER A 107 -9.07 -10.20 25.50
CA SER A 107 -9.37 -10.94 26.75
C SER A 107 -10.77 -10.77 27.32
N THR A 108 -11.63 -9.94 26.68
CA THR A 108 -12.96 -9.67 27.28
C THR A 108 -14.03 -10.43 26.51
N THR A 109 -14.21 -11.70 26.87
CA THR A 109 -15.37 -12.49 26.43
C THR A 109 -16.62 -11.88 27.05
N ARG A 110 -17.57 -11.43 26.23
CA ARG A 110 -18.86 -10.94 26.74
C ARG A 110 -19.76 -12.11 27.10
N PRO A 111 -20.53 -12.04 28.20
CA PRO A 111 -21.47 -13.08 28.53
C PRO A 111 -22.40 -13.38 27.36
N GLY A 112 -22.52 -14.65 26.97
CA GLY A 112 -23.36 -15.11 25.87
C GLY A 112 -22.79 -14.99 24.46
N VAL A 113 -21.52 -14.62 24.31
CA VAL A 113 -20.79 -14.61 23.03
C VAL A 113 -19.50 -15.40 23.17
N LYS A 114 -19.36 -16.47 22.37
CA LYS A 114 -18.22 -17.39 22.42
C LYS A 114 -16.91 -16.81 21.86
N PHE A 115 -16.96 -15.71 21.13
CA PHE A 115 -15.81 -15.14 20.45
C PHE A 115 -15.70 -13.63 20.66
N THR A 116 -14.48 -13.11 20.57
CA THR A 116 -14.17 -11.69 20.62
C THR A 116 -13.92 -11.19 19.21
N ALA A 117 -14.63 -10.13 18.81
CA ALA A 117 -14.37 -9.49 17.52
C ALA A 117 -13.03 -8.74 17.54
N GLU A 118 -12.25 -8.87 16.51
CA GLU A 118 -11.04 -8.10 16.29
C GLU A 118 -11.39 -6.67 15.85
N SER A 119 -10.56 -5.68 16.25
CA SER A 119 -10.71 -4.30 15.80
C SER A 119 -9.98 -4.05 14.49
N VAL A 120 -10.59 -3.30 13.57
CA VAL A 120 -9.92 -2.82 12.34
C VAL A 120 -8.65 -2.05 12.66
N ILE A 121 -8.68 -1.22 13.71
CA ILE A 121 -7.50 -0.46 14.16
C ILE A 121 -6.42 -1.40 14.70
N HIS A 122 -6.80 -2.40 15.48
CA HIS A 122 -5.84 -3.38 15.97
C HIS A 122 -5.14 -4.08 14.79
N ARG A 123 -5.89 -4.56 13.82
CA ARG A 123 -5.35 -5.22 12.63
C ARG A 123 -4.45 -4.29 11.79
N LEU A 124 -4.80 -3.02 11.69
CA LEU A 124 -3.95 -2.03 11.01
C LEU A 124 -2.57 -1.89 11.67
N PHE A 125 -2.49 -1.85 13.00
CA PHE A 125 -1.25 -1.66 13.74
C PHE A 125 -0.48 -2.95 14.00
N ALA A 126 -1.17 -4.07 14.24
CA ALA A 126 -0.55 -5.35 14.58
C ALA A 126 -0.11 -6.16 13.34
N ASP A 127 -0.84 -6.07 12.22
CA ASP A 127 -0.57 -6.86 11.02
C ASP A 127 -0.04 -5.99 9.87
N ILE A 128 -0.81 -4.99 9.42
CA ILE A 128 -0.48 -4.22 8.23
C ILE A 128 0.75 -3.33 8.45
N GLY A 129 0.87 -2.68 9.61
CA GLY A 129 2.02 -1.83 9.96
C GLY A 129 3.36 -2.57 9.84
N PRO A 130 3.58 -3.65 10.59
CA PRO A 130 4.81 -4.44 10.52
C PRO A 130 5.09 -5.03 9.13
N ARG A 131 4.05 -5.50 8.43
CA ARG A 131 4.16 -5.98 7.05
C ARG A 131 4.67 -4.90 6.09
N MET A 132 4.16 -3.68 6.20
CA MET A 132 4.60 -2.55 5.38
C MET A 132 5.98 -2.04 5.77
N LYS A 133 6.37 -2.17 7.05
CA LYS A 133 7.72 -1.87 7.51
C LYS A 133 8.74 -2.81 6.86
N LYS A 134 8.53 -4.10 6.92
CA LYS A 134 9.36 -5.12 6.24
C LYS A 134 9.46 -4.87 4.75
N ARG A 135 8.35 -4.48 4.10
CA ARG A 135 8.34 -4.13 2.68
C ARG A 135 9.20 -2.90 2.38
N ASN A 136 9.12 -1.86 3.20
CA ASN A 136 9.89 -0.63 3.02
C ASN A 136 11.39 -0.90 3.15
N GLU A 137 11.79 -1.71 4.11
CA GLU A 137 13.17 -2.16 4.31
C GLU A 137 13.66 -2.97 3.11
N ALA A 138 12.90 -3.98 2.68
CA ALA A 138 13.27 -4.83 1.54
C ALA A 138 13.39 -4.06 0.21
N ARG A 139 12.63 -2.98 0.03
CA ARG A 139 12.61 -2.20 -1.22
C ARG A 139 13.33 -0.87 -1.13
N ASN A 140 13.85 -0.52 0.03
CA ASN A 140 14.45 0.78 0.31
C ASN A 140 13.58 1.95 -0.21
N CYS A 141 12.27 1.89 0.08
CA CYS A 141 11.32 2.91 -0.35
C CYS A 141 10.21 3.11 0.69
N ALA A 142 9.82 4.35 0.91
CA ALA A 142 8.68 4.72 1.74
C ALA A 142 7.49 5.13 0.85
N GLY A 143 6.28 4.70 1.22
CA GLY A 143 5.05 5.08 0.52
C GLY A 143 4.61 4.10 -0.58
N GLY A 144 3.47 4.42 -1.24
CA GLY A 144 2.88 3.60 -2.29
C GLY A 144 2.44 2.22 -1.78
N TYR A 145 1.78 2.19 -0.62
CA TYR A 145 1.37 0.97 0.06
C TYR A 145 0.21 0.26 -0.62
N THR A 146 -0.50 0.96 -1.49
CA THR A 146 -1.65 0.45 -2.21
C THR A 146 -1.45 0.45 -3.72
N ARG A 147 -2.06 -0.52 -4.39
CA ARG A 147 -2.05 -0.65 -5.84
C ARG A 147 -3.48 -0.71 -6.36
N ILE A 148 -3.72 -0.11 -7.53
CA ILE A 148 -5.00 -0.15 -8.24
C ILE A 148 -4.80 -0.96 -9.52
N ILE A 149 -5.50 -2.08 -9.62
CA ILE A 149 -5.54 -2.93 -10.81
C ILE A 149 -6.86 -2.65 -11.52
N LYS A 150 -6.79 -2.17 -12.76
CA LYS A 150 -7.99 -1.96 -13.58
C LYS A 150 -8.46 -3.29 -14.13
N LEU A 151 -9.75 -3.57 -13.98
CA LEU A 151 -10.39 -4.72 -14.59
C LEU A 151 -10.85 -4.38 -16.01
N ALA A 152 -10.91 -5.38 -16.87
CA ALA A 152 -11.52 -5.28 -18.21
C ALA A 152 -13.04 -5.14 -18.10
N GLU A 153 -13.61 -5.73 -17.06
CA GLU A 153 -15.04 -5.70 -16.78
C GLU A 153 -15.54 -4.30 -16.42
N ARG A 154 -16.77 -4.04 -16.83
CA ARG A 154 -17.51 -2.83 -16.50
C ARG A 154 -18.72 -3.17 -15.63
N ARG A 155 -19.17 -2.21 -14.85
CA ARG A 155 -20.36 -2.39 -14.01
C ARG A 155 -21.61 -2.40 -14.90
N LEU A 156 -22.53 -3.35 -14.63
CA LEU A 156 -23.83 -3.39 -15.25
C LEU A 156 -24.60 -2.09 -14.95
N GLY A 157 -25.36 -1.61 -15.91
CA GLY A 157 -26.17 -0.39 -15.80
C GLY A 157 -25.46 0.85 -16.31
N ASP A 158 -24.37 1.30 -15.64
CA ASP A 158 -23.66 2.55 -16.00
C ASP A 158 -22.34 2.33 -16.77
N ALA A 159 -22.01 1.09 -17.13
CA ALA A 159 -20.75 0.72 -17.79
C ALA A 159 -19.48 1.31 -17.11
N GLY A 160 -19.55 1.64 -15.82
CA GLY A 160 -18.47 2.24 -15.07
C GLY A 160 -17.23 1.33 -14.95
N PRO A 161 -16.01 1.83 -15.22
CA PRO A 161 -14.81 1.01 -15.18
C PRO A 161 -14.53 0.53 -13.75
N LEU A 162 -14.31 -0.77 -13.57
CA LEU A 162 -14.02 -1.42 -12.30
C LEU A 162 -12.51 -1.51 -12.05
N ALA A 163 -12.15 -1.57 -10.79
CA ALA A 163 -10.78 -1.78 -10.34
C ALA A 163 -10.75 -2.49 -8.99
N ILE A 164 -9.67 -3.22 -8.75
CA ILE A 164 -9.32 -3.77 -7.45
C ILE A 164 -8.31 -2.84 -6.80
N LEU A 165 -8.58 -2.43 -5.57
CA LEU A 165 -7.65 -1.76 -4.68
C LEU A 165 -7.10 -2.80 -3.71
N GLN A 166 -5.79 -2.98 -3.64
CA GLN A 166 -5.16 -3.98 -2.77
C GLN A 166 -3.88 -3.44 -2.13
N TRP A 167 -3.43 -4.08 -1.06
CA TRP A 167 -2.14 -3.81 -0.45
C TRP A 167 -1.01 -4.36 -1.31
N VAL A 168 0.12 -3.67 -1.31
CA VAL A 168 1.34 -4.10 -2.01
C VAL A 168 2.19 -4.93 -1.05
N GLY A 169 2.43 -6.20 -1.39
CA GLY A 169 3.28 -7.11 -0.62
C GLY A 169 4.78 -6.90 -0.85
N VAL A 170 5.59 -7.65 -0.11
CA VAL A 170 7.07 -7.67 -0.27
C VAL A 170 7.44 -8.24 -1.64
N ASP A 171 6.80 -9.34 -2.04
CA ASP A 171 7.09 -10.10 -3.26
C ASP A 171 6.49 -9.49 -4.53
N ASP A 172 5.66 -8.46 -4.38
CA ASP A 172 5.03 -7.78 -5.51
C ASP A 172 6.08 -7.06 -6.36
N LYS A 173 6.18 -7.43 -7.63
CA LYS A 173 7.07 -6.76 -8.57
C LYS A 173 6.75 -5.27 -8.66
N PRO A 174 7.75 -4.38 -8.55
CA PRO A 174 7.52 -2.96 -8.74
C PRO A 174 6.98 -2.72 -10.15
N ARG A 175 6.06 -1.76 -10.27
CA ARG A 175 5.56 -1.38 -11.59
C ARG A 175 6.75 -1.02 -12.49
N PRO A 176 6.85 -1.59 -13.69
CA PRO A 176 7.92 -1.21 -14.60
C PRO A 176 7.88 0.31 -14.79
N LYS A 177 9.02 0.95 -14.64
CA LYS A 177 9.14 2.39 -14.92
C LYS A 177 8.62 2.61 -16.33
N GLY A 178 7.61 3.47 -16.46
CA GLY A 178 7.09 3.83 -17.79
C GLY A 178 8.26 4.25 -18.67
N SER A 179 8.21 3.93 -19.97
CA SER A 179 9.23 4.35 -20.92
C SER A 179 9.54 5.83 -20.70
N ASP A 180 10.81 6.16 -20.64
CA ASP A 180 11.29 7.51 -20.44
C ASP A 180 10.56 8.48 -21.40
N LYS A 181 10.19 9.68 -20.92
CA LYS A 181 9.50 10.68 -21.74
C LYS A 181 10.24 10.94 -23.06
N THR A 182 11.57 10.82 -23.03
CA THR A 182 12.46 10.93 -24.17
C THR A 182 12.23 9.80 -25.18
N GLU A 183 12.10 8.57 -24.70
CA GLU A 183 11.84 7.40 -25.56
C GLU A 183 10.45 7.45 -26.18
N ARG A 184 9.46 7.90 -25.42
CA ARG A 184 8.09 8.12 -25.91
C ARG A 184 8.04 9.21 -26.99
N LYS A 185 8.75 10.34 -26.80
CA LYS A 185 8.89 11.40 -27.81
C LYS A 185 9.62 10.89 -29.06
N ARG A 186 10.65 10.08 -28.88
CA ARG A 186 11.42 9.47 -29.97
C ARG A 186 10.55 8.49 -30.78
N ARG A 187 9.77 7.64 -30.13
CA ARG A 187 8.81 6.74 -30.79
C ARG A 187 7.72 7.51 -31.56
N ALA A 188 7.18 8.57 -30.96
CA ALA A 188 6.23 9.44 -31.61
C ALA A 188 6.86 10.11 -32.85
N ARG A 189 8.04 10.71 -32.73
CA ARG A 189 8.76 11.32 -33.87
C ARG A 189 9.05 10.31 -35.01
N ALA A 190 9.47 9.08 -34.63
CA ALA A 190 9.69 8.02 -35.61
C ALA A 190 8.39 7.64 -36.34
N LYS A 191 7.27 7.59 -35.65
CA LYS A 191 5.96 7.28 -36.24
C LYS A 191 5.46 8.35 -37.17
N TYR A 192 5.70 9.63 -36.87
CA TYR A 192 5.29 10.77 -37.71
C TYR A 192 6.32 11.11 -38.78
N ALA A 193 7.57 10.67 -38.68
CA ALA A 193 8.59 10.90 -39.71
C ALA A 193 8.24 10.29 -41.05
N VAL A 194 7.52 9.16 -41.04
CA VAL A 194 7.01 8.51 -42.24
C VAL A 194 6.07 9.43 -43.02
N PHE A 195 5.17 10.13 -42.34
CA PHE A 195 4.20 11.05 -42.98
C PHE A 195 4.83 12.38 -43.38
N ALA A 196 5.98 12.74 -42.76
CA ALA A 196 6.70 13.97 -43.10
C ALA A 196 7.73 13.79 -44.22
N GLY A 197 7.80 12.63 -44.88
CA GLY A 197 8.79 12.30 -45.92
C GLY A 197 10.26 12.26 -45.41
N LYS A 198 10.48 12.27 -44.10
CA LYS A 198 11.80 12.24 -43.50
C LYS A 198 12.24 10.79 -43.24
N PRO A 199 13.49 10.41 -43.58
CA PRO A 199 13.98 9.07 -43.31
C PRO A 199 13.92 8.74 -41.79
N ILE A 200 13.38 7.57 -41.47
CA ILE A 200 13.34 7.08 -40.08
C ILE A 200 14.78 7.01 -39.55
N PRO A 201 15.12 7.71 -38.45
CA PRO A 201 16.47 7.59 -37.92
C PRO A 201 16.73 6.14 -37.52
N ARG A 202 17.69 5.49 -38.20
CA ARG A 202 18.10 4.13 -37.86
C ARG A 202 18.46 4.09 -36.39
N ARG A 203 17.94 3.09 -35.69
CA ARG A 203 18.21 2.82 -34.27
C ARG A 203 19.73 2.78 -34.09
N GLY A 204 20.31 3.84 -33.54
CA GLY A 204 21.73 3.89 -33.28
C GLY A 204 22.13 2.64 -32.50
N ARG A 205 23.11 1.88 -33.02
CA ARG A 205 23.75 0.79 -32.27
C ARG A 205 23.97 1.31 -30.85
N ARG A 206 23.45 0.59 -29.85
CA ARG A 206 23.87 0.81 -28.47
C ARG A 206 25.39 0.89 -28.51
N ARG A 207 25.97 2.05 -28.18
CA ARG A 207 27.37 2.13 -27.90
C ARG A 207 27.64 1.02 -26.88
N ALA A 208 28.40 0.01 -27.28
CA ALA A 208 28.91 -0.97 -26.34
C ALA A 208 29.51 -0.18 -25.18
N ALA A 209 29.11 -0.52 -23.96
CA ALA A 209 29.68 0.09 -22.77
C ALA A 209 31.22 0.01 -22.96
N LYS A 210 31.85 1.19 -22.86
CA LYS A 210 33.32 1.24 -22.85
C LYS A 210 33.80 0.19 -21.84
N PRO A 211 34.68 -0.74 -22.20
CA PRO A 211 35.22 -1.66 -21.21
C PRO A 211 35.81 -0.83 -20.08
N ALA A 212 35.47 -1.17 -18.86
CA ALA A 212 36.05 -0.56 -17.68
C ALA A 212 37.58 -0.64 -17.83
N LYS A 213 38.22 0.52 -17.71
CA LYS A 213 39.68 0.64 -17.71
C LYS A 213 40.19 -0.31 -16.62
N ALA A 214 40.95 -1.33 -17.02
CA ALA A 214 41.57 -2.24 -16.08
C ALA A 214 42.38 -1.40 -15.09
N GLU A 215 42.06 -1.48 -13.83
CA GLU A 215 42.89 -0.95 -12.76
C GLU A 215 44.20 -1.70 -12.77
N ALA A 216 45.30 -0.96 -12.82
CA ALA A 216 46.62 -1.49 -12.69
C ALA A 216 46.78 -2.23 -11.35
N PRO A 217 47.52 -3.36 -11.32
CA PRO A 217 47.69 -4.10 -10.08
C PRO A 217 48.42 -3.22 -9.04
N THR A 218 47.83 -3.06 -7.87
CA THR A 218 48.49 -2.47 -6.70
C THR A 218 49.69 -3.32 -6.31
N PRO A 219 50.84 -2.70 -6.01
CA PRO A 219 52.01 -3.44 -5.56
C PRO A 219 51.73 -4.10 -4.21
N SER A 220 52.07 -5.41 -4.12
CA SER A 220 51.96 -6.22 -2.92
C SER A 220 52.74 -5.60 -1.75
N ALA A 221 52.08 -5.50 -0.60
CA ALA A 221 52.74 -5.14 0.66
C ALA A 221 53.81 -6.18 1.04
N PRO A 222 54.93 -5.75 1.66
CA PRO A 222 55.94 -6.67 2.12
C PRO A 222 55.46 -7.50 3.34
N ALA A 223 55.93 -8.74 3.39
CA ALA A 223 55.64 -9.67 4.47
C ALA A 223 56.10 -9.14 5.85
N PRO A 224 55.36 -9.46 6.95
CA PRO A 224 55.76 -9.08 8.29
C PRO A 224 56.98 -9.93 8.70
N GLY A 225 58.08 -9.23 8.96
CA GLY A 225 59.25 -9.79 9.58
C GLY A 225 59.06 -10.13 11.04
N ASP A 226 59.83 -11.11 11.49
CA ASP A 226 59.92 -11.67 12.82
C ASP A 226 59.86 -10.65 13.97
N ALA A 227 59.02 -10.92 14.93
CA ALA A 227 59.01 -10.26 16.23
C ALA A 227 59.93 -11.01 17.17
N PRO A 228 60.84 -10.36 17.89
CA PRO A 228 61.64 -11.02 18.91
C PRO A 228 60.83 -11.22 20.21
N ALA A 229 61.13 -12.34 20.86
CA ALA A 229 60.54 -12.81 22.12
C ALA A 229 60.75 -11.79 23.25
N ALA A 230 59.72 -11.65 24.09
CA ALA A 230 59.77 -10.95 25.35
C ALA A 230 60.45 -11.85 26.43
N PRO A 231 61.27 -11.30 27.32
CA PRO A 231 61.76 -12.04 28.46
C PRO A 231 60.72 -12.09 29.58
N GLU A 232 60.65 -13.27 30.22
CA GLU A 232 59.98 -13.54 31.49
C GLU A 232 60.63 -12.72 32.59
N GLU A 233 59.81 -12.05 33.41
CA GLU A 233 59.87 -11.96 34.88
C GLU A 233 58.50 -11.69 35.46
#